data_9174001339dcfe4bca2384866a29c509
#
_entry.id   9174001339dcfe4bca2384866a29c509
#
_cell.length_a   1.000
_cell.length_b   1.000
_cell.length_c   1.000
_cell.angle_alpha   90.00
_cell.angle_beta   90.00
_cell.angle_gamma   90.00
#
_symmetry.space_group_name_H-M   'P 1'
#
loop_
_entity.id
_entity.type
_entity.pdbx_description
1 polymer ?
#
loop_
_entity_poly.entity_id
_entity_poly.type
_entity_poly.pdbx_seq_one_letter_code
_entity_poly.pdbx_strand_id
1 'polypeptide(L)'
;TPNLQPIPWTYAPLLLTSNSSPITRNTGQVMSTFVSPIDAVGGEDGIDKRVLLATSTATRVTATPGEVNLNDLQPDLEAFRYQYVPVAVSLEGTFNSAFAHRMMPDSIVSDEPIRKQSVATRQVVVGSGSIIMNEVERNQVLPMGYDRYNQIQFSNRDFIANVLLWLTDSEGLIQLREKTVALRLLNDKRAHDERARVQAISTISPIAILALLGGVIWIIRKRKYASKKV
;
A
#
# COMPACT_ATOMS: atom_id res chain seq x y z
N THR A 1 -22.35 -12.04 -30.52
CA THR A 1 -21.30 -11.52 -29.61
C THR A 1 -20.73 -12.68 -28.85
N PRO A 2 -19.41 -12.92 -28.89
CA PRO A 2 -18.80 -13.98 -28.11
C PRO A 2 -19.06 -13.71 -26.62
N ASN A 3 -19.55 -14.71 -25.91
CA ASN A 3 -19.81 -14.63 -24.47
C ASN A 3 -18.44 -14.79 -23.76
N LEU A 4 -17.75 -13.67 -23.55
CA LEU A 4 -16.48 -13.62 -22.85
C LEU A 4 -16.74 -13.71 -21.34
N GLN A 5 -16.45 -14.84 -20.74
CA GLN A 5 -16.46 -14.99 -19.29
C GLN A 5 -15.06 -14.67 -18.75
N PRO A 6 -14.93 -13.77 -17.78
CA PRO A 6 -13.66 -13.52 -17.13
C PRO A 6 -13.23 -14.76 -16.34
N ILE A 7 -12.00 -15.21 -16.57
CA ILE A 7 -11.40 -16.35 -15.88
C ILE A 7 -10.32 -15.80 -14.95
N PRO A 8 -10.24 -16.27 -13.69
CA PRO A 8 -9.18 -15.85 -12.78
C PRO A 8 -7.81 -16.28 -13.33
N TRP A 9 -6.91 -15.31 -13.47
CA TRP A 9 -5.54 -15.54 -13.94
C TRP A 9 -4.57 -15.56 -12.77
N THR A 10 -4.14 -16.74 -12.35
CA THR A 10 -3.32 -16.95 -11.14
C THR A 10 -1.89 -16.42 -11.23
N TYR A 11 -1.40 -16.10 -12.44
CA TYR A 11 -0.05 -15.61 -12.67
C TYR A 11 0.06 -14.06 -12.67
N ALA A 12 -1.03 -13.37 -12.32
CA ALA A 12 -1.07 -11.91 -12.17
C ALA A 12 -1.47 -11.53 -10.74
N PRO A 13 -0.57 -11.71 -9.77
CA PRO A 13 -0.88 -11.36 -8.39
C PRO A 13 -1.01 -9.84 -8.22
N LEU A 14 -1.96 -9.43 -7.39
CA LEU A 14 -2.01 -8.08 -6.85
C LEU A 14 -1.09 -8.00 -5.65
N LEU A 15 -0.13 -7.08 -5.70
CA LEU A 15 0.88 -6.91 -4.68
C LEU A 15 0.43 -5.88 -3.64
N LEU A 16 0.60 -6.24 -2.38
CA LEU A 16 0.31 -5.39 -1.24
C LEU A 16 1.51 -4.51 -0.93
N THR A 17 1.27 -3.27 -0.62
CA THR A 17 2.29 -2.30 -0.24
C THR A 17 2.54 -2.34 1.26
N SER A 18 3.81 -2.27 1.66
CA SER A 18 4.20 -2.18 3.06
C SER A 18 4.04 -0.73 3.56
N ASN A 19 3.52 -0.55 4.77
CA ASN A 19 3.44 0.76 5.41
C ASN A 19 4.74 1.17 6.13
N SER A 20 5.76 0.31 6.13
CA SER A 20 7.03 0.54 6.84
C SER A 20 8.01 1.46 6.07
N SER A 21 7.76 1.72 4.79
CA SER A 21 8.63 2.52 3.94
C SER A 21 7.94 3.78 3.42
N PRO A 22 8.62 4.93 3.36
CA PRO A 22 8.08 6.14 2.74
C PRO A 22 7.77 5.96 1.25
N ILE A 23 8.39 4.98 0.57
CA ILE A 23 8.15 4.66 -0.84
C ILE A 23 6.72 4.15 -1.05
N THR A 24 6.26 3.28 -0.16
CA THR A 24 5.01 2.53 -0.32
C THR A 24 3.87 3.04 0.56
N ARG A 25 4.17 3.93 1.50
CA ARG A 25 3.14 4.55 2.34
C ARG A 25 2.17 5.36 1.49
N ASN A 26 0.87 5.17 1.72
CA ASN A 26 -0.22 5.76 0.94
C ASN A 26 -0.24 5.36 -0.55
N THR A 27 0.49 4.32 -0.94
CA THR A 27 0.41 3.72 -2.26
C THR A 27 -0.59 2.57 -2.21
N GLY A 28 -1.50 2.50 -3.16
CA GLY A 28 -2.45 1.40 -3.30
C GLY A 28 -1.78 0.11 -3.78
N GLN A 29 -2.59 -0.89 -4.11
CA GLN A 29 -2.10 -2.15 -4.66
C GLN A 29 -1.39 -1.93 -6.00
N VAL A 30 -0.38 -2.77 -6.25
CA VAL A 30 0.41 -2.78 -7.48
C VAL A 30 0.12 -4.07 -8.25
N MET A 31 -0.21 -3.94 -9.52
CA MET A 31 -0.43 -5.08 -10.41
C MET A 31 0.89 -5.55 -11.01
N SER A 32 1.08 -6.87 -11.09
CA SER A 32 2.24 -7.46 -11.77
C SER A 32 1.89 -8.82 -12.35
N THR A 33 2.72 -9.30 -13.28
CA THR A 33 2.60 -10.64 -13.88
C THR A 33 3.92 -11.38 -13.74
N PHE A 34 3.86 -12.70 -13.52
CA PHE A 34 5.03 -13.58 -13.42
C PHE A 34 6.10 -13.08 -12.46
N VAL A 35 5.70 -12.86 -11.20
CA VAL A 35 6.55 -12.30 -10.17
C VAL A 35 7.43 -13.38 -9.54
N SER A 36 8.72 -13.10 -9.42
CA SER A 36 9.65 -13.94 -8.66
C SER A 36 9.75 -13.48 -7.20
N PRO A 37 9.78 -14.41 -6.23
CA PRO A 37 10.04 -14.08 -4.84
C PRO A 37 11.47 -13.55 -4.66
N ILE A 38 11.64 -12.67 -3.68
CA ILE A 38 12.95 -12.14 -3.29
C ILE A 38 13.18 -12.53 -1.83
N ASP A 39 14.34 -13.16 -1.58
CA ASP A 39 14.81 -13.43 -0.23
C ASP A 39 15.96 -12.47 0.09
N ALA A 40 15.75 -11.62 1.09
CA ALA A 40 16.75 -10.66 1.54
C ALA A 40 17.70 -11.33 2.55
N VAL A 41 18.62 -12.15 2.03
CA VAL A 41 19.63 -12.87 2.82
C VAL A 41 20.70 -11.92 3.38
N GLY A 42 21.39 -12.35 4.45
CA GLY A 42 22.44 -11.58 5.13
C GLY A 42 21.85 -10.58 6.14
N GLY A 43 22.33 -10.57 7.37
CA GLY A 43 21.75 -9.77 8.45
C GLY A 43 22.65 -8.70 9.05
N GLU A 44 23.98 -8.80 8.89
CA GLU A 44 24.94 -7.98 9.65
C GLU A 44 25.81 -7.06 8.77
N ASP A 45 25.46 -6.90 7.51
CA ASP A 45 26.32 -6.21 6.55
C ASP A 45 26.24 -4.66 6.61
N GLY A 46 25.55 -4.09 7.60
CA GLY A 46 25.33 -2.65 7.68
C GLY A 46 24.41 -2.10 6.58
N ILE A 47 23.64 -2.98 5.92
CA ILE A 47 22.68 -2.64 4.88
C ILE A 47 21.28 -2.69 5.48
N ASP A 48 20.55 -1.56 5.46
CA ASP A 48 19.14 -1.53 5.82
C ASP A 48 18.29 -2.14 4.70
N LYS A 49 17.55 -3.20 5.02
CA LYS A 49 16.74 -3.97 4.08
C LYS A 49 15.28 -3.85 4.46
N ARG A 50 14.46 -3.33 3.54
CA ARG A 50 13.00 -3.18 3.79
C ARG A 50 12.19 -3.78 2.67
N VAL A 51 11.18 -4.56 3.03
CA VAL A 51 10.20 -5.08 2.08
C VAL A 51 9.27 -3.94 1.66
N LEU A 52 9.16 -3.72 0.35
CA LEU A 52 8.29 -2.72 -0.26
C LEU A 52 6.95 -3.32 -0.70
N LEU A 53 7.03 -4.41 -1.44
CA LEU A 53 5.87 -5.13 -1.95
C LEU A 53 5.93 -6.58 -1.55
N ALA A 54 4.78 -7.12 -1.18
CA ALA A 54 4.59 -8.53 -0.89
C ALA A 54 3.31 -9.05 -1.53
N THR A 55 3.22 -10.36 -1.68
CA THR A 55 2.00 -11.02 -2.14
C THR A 55 0.92 -11.02 -1.06
N SER A 56 -0.26 -11.54 -1.37
CA SER A 56 -1.38 -11.69 -0.43
C SER A 56 -1.14 -12.79 0.62
N THR A 57 -2.13 -13.02 1.48
CA THR A 57 -2.14 -14.11 2.47
C THR A 57 -2.31 -15.49 1.87
N ALA A 58 -2.61 -15.59 0.58
CA ALA A 58 -2.77 -16.85 -0.14
C ALA A 58 -1.93 -16.78 -1.42
N THR A 59 -0.77 -17.40 -1.43
CA THR A 59 0.21 -17.35 -2.52
C THR A 59 0.72 -18.75 -2.84
N ARG A 60 0.78 -19.06 -4.14
CA ARG A 60 1.46 -20.24 -4.66
C ARG A 60 2.82 -19.84 -5.19
N VAL A 61 3.86 -20.52 -4.76
CA VAL A 61 5.22 -20.43 -5.33
C VAL A 61 5.50 -21.67 -6.16
N THR A 62 5.87 -21.48 -7.40
CA THR A 62 6.16 -22.58 -8.35
C THR A 62 7.63 -22.51 -8.73
N ALA A 63 8.29 -23.68 -8.71
CA ALA A 63 9.68 -23.78 -9.16
C ALA A 63 9.80 -23.51 -10.65
N THR A 64 10.91 -22.93 -11.07
CA THR A 64 11.23 -22.69 -12.48
C THR A 64 12.32 -23.68 -12.93
N PRO A 65 12.25 -24.22 -14.17
CA PRO A 65 11.24 -23.96 -15.20
C PRO A 65 9.90 -24.62 -14.88
N GLY A 66 8.79 -23.92 -15.15
CA GLY A 66 7.44 -24.39 -14.94
C GLY A 66 6.58 -24.19 -16.20
N GLU A 67 5.59 -25.05 -16.37
CA GLU A 67 4.62 -24.95 -17.46
C GLU A 67 3.48 -24.01 -17.05
N VAL A 68 3.14 -23.07 -17.93
CA VAL A 68 2.00 -22.17 -17.78
C VAL A 68 0.84 -22.73 -18.59
N ASN A 69 -0.18 -23.23 -17.89
CA ASN A 69 -1.35 -23.80 -18.53
C ASN A 69 -2.52 -22.81 -18.54
N LEU A 70 -2.93 -22.39 -19.74
CA LEU A 70 -4.08 -21.47 -19.93
C LEU A 70 -5.42 -22.14 -19.67
N ASN A 71 -5.48 -23.49 -19.65
CA ASN A 71 -6.69 -24.25 -19.39
C ASN A 71 -6.88 -24.61 -17.91
N ASP A 72 -5.98 -24.18 -17.03
CA ASP A 72 -6.10 -24.38 -15.58
C ASP A 72 -7.13 -23.38 -15.00
N LEU A 73 -8.40 -23.68 -15.25
CA LEU A 73 -9.55 -22.85 -14.90
C LEU A 73 -9.93 -22.95 -13.42
N GLN A 74 -9.43 -23.96 -12.72
CA GLN A 74 -9.69 -24.20 -11.30
C GLN A 74 -8.36 -24.37 -10.57
N PRO A 75 -7.78 -23.28 -10.07
CA PRO A 75 -6.54 -23.39 -9.33
C PRO A 75 -6.74 -24.24 -8.07
N ASP A 76 -5.81 -25.17 -7.83
CA ASP A 76 -5.76 -25.92 -6.59
C ASP A 76 -5.52 -24.94 -5.42
N LEU A 77 -6.55 -24.71 -4.61
CA LEU A 77 -6.50 -23.79 -3.48
C LEU A 77 -5.53 -24.26 -2.38
N GLU A 78 -5.29 -25.57 -2.28
CA GLU A 78 -4.33 -26.11 -1.31
C GLU A 78 -2.88 -25.77 -1.66
N ALA A 79 -2.61 -25.42 -2.92
CA ALA A 79 -1.29 -24.98 -3.36
C ALA A 79 -0.92 -23.55 -2.89
N PHE A 80 -1.92 -22.75 -2.43
CA PHE A 80 -1.71 -21.39 -1.97
C PHE A 80 -1.35 -21.36 -0.48
N ARG A 81 -0.16 -21.87 -0.13
CA ARG A 81 0.28 -22.08 1.26
C ARG A 81 1.14 -20.95 1.82
N TYR A 82 1.70 -20.13 0.95
CA TYR A 82 2.61 -19.05 1.34
C TYR A 82 1.84 -17.76 1.59
N GLN A 83 2.37 -16.93 2.48
CA GLN A 83 1.77 -15.66 2.86
C GLN A 83 2.80 -14.56 2.79
N TYR A 84 2.41 -13.40 2.31
CA TYR A 84 3.24 -12.19 2.30
C TYR A 84 4.65 -12.40 1.75
N VAL A 85 4.76 -13.15 0.66
CA VAL A 85 6.05 -13.41 0.01
C VAL A 85 6.62 -12.11 -0.54
N PRO A 86 7.85 -11.69 -0.13
CA PRO A 86 8.45 -10.46 -0.60
C PRO A 86 8.76 -10.53 -2.10
N VAL A 87 8.44 -9.46 -2.82
CA VAL A 87 8.66 -9.36 -4.28
C VAL A 87 9.30 -8.04 -4.70
N ALA A 88 9.39 -7.08 -3.79
CA ALA A 88 10.21 -5.88 -3.97
C ALA A 88 10.82 -5.48 -2.63
N VAL A 89 12.10 -5.12 -2.67
CA VAL A 89 12.86 -4.72 -1.48
C VAL A 89 13.68 -3.47 -1.77
N SER A 90 13.84 -2.59 -0.78
CA SER A 90 14.82 -1.52 -0.80
C SER A 90 16.01 -1.89 0.06
N LEU A 91 17.18 -1.49 -0.41
CA LEU A 91 18.47 -1.70 0.24
C LEU A 91 19.16 -0.34 0.36
N GLU A 92 19.60 0.03 1.55
CA GLU A 92 20.32 1.28 1.81
C GLU A 92 21.55 1.01 2.64
N GLY A 93 22.72 1.47 2.19
CA GLY A 93 23.98 1.26 2.90
C GLY A 93 25.20 1.25 2.00
N THR A 94 26.30 0.66 2.50
CA THR A 94 27.55 0.45 1.78
C THR A 94 27.65 -1.00 1.33
N PHE A 95 27.82 -1.21 0.04
CA PHE A 95 27.83 -2.55 -0.57
C PHE A 95 29.25 -3.00 -0.83
N ASN A 96 29.57 -4.25 -0.47
CA ASN A 96 30.82 -4.88 -0.83
C ASN A 96 30.82 -5.22 -2.32
N SER A 97 31.95 -4.98 -2.99
CA SER A 97 32.09 -5.35 -4.39
C SER A 97 32.11 -6.87 -4.54
N ALA A 98 31.33 -7.40 -5.49
CA ALA A 98 31.38 -8.81 -5.88
C ALA A 98 32.77 -9.24 -6.38
N PHE A 99 33.61 -8.29 -6.73
CA PHE A 99 34.99 -8.50 -7.24
C PHE A 99 36.06 -8.21 -6.20
N ALA A 100 35.68 -7.83 -4.95
CA ALA A 100 36.65 -7.44 -3.90
C ALA A 100 37.74 -8.47 -3.63
N HIS A 101 37.46 -9.75 -3.85
CA HIS A 101 38.37 -10.89 -3.59
C HIS A 101 38.70 -11.70 -4.87
N ARG A 102 38.42 -11.14 -6.06
CA ARG A 102 38.76 -11.77 -7.33
C ARG A 102 40.05 -11.16 -7.89
N MET A 103 40.90 -12.02 -8.46
CA MET A 103 42.05 -11.55 -9.26
C MET A 103 41.51 -10.90 -10.53
N MET A 104 42.02 -9.70 -10.84
CA MET A 104 41.72 -9.01 -12.11
C MET A 104 42.43 -9.71 -13.24
N PRO A 105 41.76 -9.88 -14.40
CA PRO A 105 42.46 -10.25 -15.62
C PRO A 105 43.48 -9.18 -16.01
N ASP A 106 44.68 -9.59 -16.42
CA ASP A 106 45.75 -8.69 -16.85
C ASP A 106 45.35 -7.80 -18.04
N SER A 107 44.29 -8.15 -18.74
CA SER A 107 43.73 -7.41 -19.86
C SER A 107 42.97 -6.13 -19.46
N ILE A 108 42.62 -5.98 -18.17
CA ILE A 108 41.93 -4.78 -17.68
C ILE A 108 42.98 -3.82 -17.11
N VAL A 109 43.39 -2.86 -17.91
CA VAL A 109 44.22 -1.75 -17.48
C VAL A 109 43.31 -0.66 -16.94
N SER A 110 43.31 -0.44 -15.63
CA SER A 110 42.59 0.66 -15.00
C SER A 110 43.57 1.52 -14.23
N ASP A 111 43.55 2.83 -14.51
CA ASP A 111 44.38 3.80 -13.79
C ASP A 111 43.84 4.05 -12.35
N GLU A 112 42.61 3.63 -12.04
CA GLU A 112 42.03 3.76 -10.73
C GLU A 112 42.02 2.40 -9.96
N PRO A 113 42.31 2.44 -8.65
CA PRO A 113 42.26 1.24 -7.83
C PRO A 113 40.78 0.74 -7.73
N ILE A 114 40.64 -0.58 -7.80
CA ILE A 114 39.31 -1.21 -7.68
C ILE A 114 38.76 -0.92 -6.29
N ARG A 115 37.61 -0.31 -6.26
CA ARG A 115 36.89 -0.05 -5.01
C ARG A 115 36.33 -1.38 -4.46
N LYS A 116 36.74 -1.74 -3.24
CA LYS A 116 36.25 -2.92 -2.55
C LYS A 116 34.85 -2.72 -1.95
N GLN A 117 34.50 -1.46 -1.66
CA GLN A 117 33.19 -1.04 -1.15
C GLN A 117 32.67 0.15 -1.93
N SER A 118 31.34 0.22 -2.06
CA SER A 118 30.65 1.39 -2.60
C SER A 118 30.69 2.56 -1.59
N VAL A 119 30.38 3.76 -2.03
CA VAL A 119 29.89 4.82 -1.15
C VAL A 119 28.49 4.41 -0.65
N ALA A 120 27.99 5.04 0.42
CA ALA A 120 26.61 4.85 0.85
C ALA A 120 25.67 5.12 -0.32
N THR A 121 24.86 4.14 -0.67
CA THR A 121 23.97 4.20 -1.83
C THR A 121 22.66 3.46 -1.56
N ARG A 122 21.69 3.67 -2.43
CA ARG A 122 20.36 3.09 -2.36
C ARG A 122 20.10 2.23 -3.57
N GLN A 123 19.39 1.12 -3.36
CA GLN A 123 18.97 0.23 -4.43
C GLN A 123 17.54 -0.22 -4.17
N VAL A 124 16.80 -0.48 -5.24
CA VAL A 124 15.49 -1.15 -5.19
C VAL A 124 15.52 -2.33 -6.14
N VAL A 125 15.20 -3.50 -5.61
CA VAL A 125 15.14 -4.74 -6.38
C VAL A 125 13.68 -5.16 -6.46
N VAL A 126 13.22 -5.48 -7.67
CA VAL A 126 11.84 -5.88 -7.97
C VAL A 126 11.84 -7.20 -8.72
N GLY A 127 11.03 -8.16 -8.27
CA GLY A 127 10.98 -9.53 -8.80
C GLY A 127 10.27 -9.67 -10.15
N SER A 128 9.78 -8.57 -10.75
CA SER A 128 9.16 -8.59 -12.08
C SER A 128 9.30 -7.24 -12.76
N GLY A 129 9.74 -7.27 -14.03
CA GLY A 129 9.76 -6.08 -14.89
C GLY A 129 8.39 -5.61 -15.35
N SER A 130 7.34 -6.44 -15.22
CA SER A 130 5.99 -6.06 -15.66
C SER A 130 5.40 -4.88 -14.86
N ILE A 131 5.91 -4.62 -13.66
CA ILE A 131 5.45 -3.51 -12.81
C ILE A 131 5.65 -2.15 -13.50
N ILE A 132 6.71 -2.00 -14.32
CA ILE A 132 7.04 -0.75 -15.01
C ILE A 132 6.53 -0.72 -16.46
N MET A 133 5.95 -1.82 -16.93
CA MET A 133 5.50 -1.91 -18.32
C MET A 133 4.18 -1.18 -18.53
N ASN A 134 4.05 -0.56 -19.71
CA ASN A 134 2.79 -0.10 -20.24
C ASN A 134 2.26 -1.14 -21.22
N GLU A 135 0.98 -1.48 -21.13
CA GLU A 135 0.32 -2.27 -22.16
C GLU A 135 -0.01 -1.41 -23.39
N VAL A 136 -0.08 -2.04 -24.55
CA VAL A 136 -0.49 -1.39 -25.81
C VAL A 136 -1.75 -2.06 -26.32
N GLU A 137 -2.81 -1.30 -26.50
CA GLU A 137 -4.05 -1.79 -27.12
C GLU A 137 -4.39 -0.93 -28.34
N ARG A 138 -4.66 -1.60 -29.49
CA ARG A 138 -5.03 -0.91 -30.74
C ARG A 138 -4.15 0.30 -31.08
N ASN A 139 -2.83 0.15 -30.91
CA ASN A 139 -1.82 1.18 -31.11
C ASN A 139 -1.88 2.36 -30.14
N GLN A 140 -2.59 2.22 -29.01
CA GLN A 140 -2.60 3.20 -27.92
C GLN A 140 -1.88 2.63 -26.71
N VAL A 141 -1.02 3.44 -26.10
CA VAL A 141 -0.31 3.08 -24.86
C VAL A 141 -1.27 3.30 -23.69
N LEU A 142 -1.56 2.23 -22.96
CA LEU A 142 -2.37 2.31 -21.75
C LEU A 142 -1.53 2.83 -20.56
N PRO A 143 -2.15 3.46 -19.57
CA PRO A 143 -1.46 3.87 -18.36
C PRO A 143 -0.81 2.68 -17.64
N MET A 144 0.38 2.90 -17.05
CA MET A 144 1.08 1.88 -16.25
C MET A 144 0.19 1.37 -15.12
N GLY A 145 0.02 0.04 -15.05
CA GLY A 145 -0.85 -0.61 -14.05
C GLY A 145 -2.35 -0.50 -14.35
N TYR A 146 -2.73 -0.21 -15.58
CA TYR A 146 -4.13 -0.22 -15.98
C TYR A 146 -4.55 -1.64 -16.41
N ASP A 147 -5.53 -2.20 -15.69
CA ASP A 147 -6.16 -3.46 -16.07
C ASP A 147 -7.30 -3.18 -17.05
N ARG A 148 -7.08 -3.49 -18.32
CA ARG A 148 -8.05 -3.27 -19.39
C ARG A 148 -9.29 -4.16 -19.31
N TYR A 149 -9.19 -5.31 -18.65
CA TYR A 149 -10.29 -6.27 -18.55
C TYR A 149 -11.30 -5.84 -17.48
N ASN A 150 -10.81 -5.38 -16.33
CA ASN A 150 -11.62 -4.92 -15.22
C ASN A 150 -11.79 -3.39 -15.21
N GLN A 151 -11.10 -2.66 -16.10
CA GLN A 151 -11.08 -1.19 -16.16
C GLN A 151 -10.65 -0.54 -14.83
N ILE A 152 -9.69 -1.16 -14.16
CA ILE A 152 -9.18 -0.71 -12.87
C ILE A 152 -7.76 -0.15 -13.06
N GLN A 153 -7.49 1.02 -12.47
CA GLN A 153 -6.17 1.61 -12.40
C GLN A 153 -5.51 1.25 -11.07
N PHE A 154 -4.41 0.50 -11.13
CA PHE A 154 -3.56 0.19 -9.98
C PHE A 154 -2.48 1.25 -9.79
N SER A 155 -1.83 1.25 -8.62
CA SER A 155 -0.85 2.26 -8.21
C SER A 155 0.58 2.03 -8.72
N ASN A 156 0.75 1.32 -9.83
CA ASN A 156 2.06 1.04 -10.40
C ASN A 156 2.86 2.31 -10.68
N ARG A 157 2.21 3.29 -11.31
CA ARG A 157 2.82 4.59 -11.64
C ARG A 157 3.30 5.32 -10.38
N ASP A 158 2.46 5.36 -9.35
CA ASP A 158 2.78 6.05 -8.10
C ASP A 158 3.92 5.34 -7.36
N PHE A 159 3.92 4.00 -7.36
CA PHE A 159 5.01 3.21 -6.81
C PHE A 159 6.34 3.52 -7.49
N ILE A 160 6.41 3.47 -8.82
CA ILE A 160 7.64 3.74 -9.57
C ILE A 160 8.09 5.18 -9.39
N ALA A 161 7.17 6.16 -9.41
CA ALA A 161 7.49 7.55 -9.15
C ALA A 161 8.09 7.77 -7.75
N ASN A 162 7.53 7.09 -6.74
CA ASN A 162 8.04 7.15 -5.37
C ASN A 162 9.42 6.47 -5.24
N VAL A 163 9.64 5.34 -5.94
CA VAL A 163 10.96 4.68 -6.00
C VAL A 163 12.00 5.62 -6.58
N LEU A 164 11.71 6.24 -7.73
CA LEU A 164 12.64 7.18 -8.37
C LEU A 164 12.92 8.39 -7.47
N LEU A 165 11.88 8.94 -6.85
CA LEU A 165 12.03 10.05 -5.91
C LEU A 165 12.93 9.65 -4.74
N TRP A 166 12.73 8.47 -4.14
CA TRP A 166 13.55 7.99 -3.03
C TRP A 166 15.01 7.75 -3.42
N LEU A 167 15.25 7.21 -4.62
CA LEU A 167 16.61 6.98 -5.13
C LEU A 167 17.39 8.27 -5.38
N THR A 168 16.70 9.36 -5.76
CA THR A 168 17.32 10.66 -6.08
C THR A 168 17.24 11.68 -4.94
N ASP A 169 16.52 11.37 -3.86
CA ASP A 169 16.30 12.27 -2.72
C ASP A 169 17.53 12.32 -1.82
N SER A 170 18.37 13.31 -2.01
CA SER A 170 19.52 13.57 -1.14
C SER A 170 19.17 14.28 0.17
N GLU A 171 18.02 14.94 0.23
CA GLU A 171 17.60 15.79 1.35
C GLU A 171 16.57 15.13 2.27
N GLY A 172 16.07 13.94 1.92
CA GLY A 172 15.05 13.22 2.70
C GLY A 172 13.64 13.78 2.56
N LEU A 173 13.35 14.52 1.47
CA LEU A 173 12.04 15.16 1.24
C LEU A 173 10.89 14.15 1.15
N ILE A 174 11.17 12.92 0.72
CA ILE A 174 10.15 11.86 0.66
C ILE A 174 9.57 11.54 2.05
N GLN A 175 10.32 11.78 3.12
CA GLN A 175 9.86 11.58 4.50
C GLN A 175 8.74 12.57 4.88
N LEU A 176 8.64 13.73 4.22
CA LEU A 176 7.56 14.68 4.44
C LEU A 176 6.19 14.11 4.04
N ARG A 177 6.16 13.13 3.12
CA ARG A 177 4.96 12.37 2.76
C ARG A 177 4.50 11.42 3.85
N GLU A 178 5.30 11.20 4.90
CA GLU A 178 4.93 10.38 6.04
C GLU A 178 3.77 10.96 6.88
N LYS A 179 3.45 12.24 6.73
CA LYS A 179 2.29 12.83 7.37
C LYS A 179 1.01 12.28 6.74
N THR A 180 0.58 11.14 7.23
CA THR A 180 -0.79 10.67 6.99
C THR A 180 -1.73 11.61 7.72
N VAL A 181 -2.46 12.41 6.97
CA VAL A 181 -3.66 13.06 7.51
C VAL A 181 -4.68 11.93 7.69
N ALA A 182 -4.76 11.39 8.90
CA ALA A 182 -5.80 10.46 9.25
C ALA A 182 -7.15 11.20 9.17
N LEU A 183 -7.78 11.13 8.01
CA LEU A 183 -9.16 11.56 7.87
C LEU A 183 -9.98 10.66 8.80
N ARG A 184 -10.46 11.22 9.89
CA ARG A 184 -11.42 10.54 10.77
C ARG A 184 -12.73 10.44 10.03
N LEU A 185 -12.83 9.45 9.16
CA LEU A 185 -14.10 9.13 8.51
C LEU A 185 -15.08 8.70 9.59
N LEU A 186 -16.33 9.13 9.42
CA LEU A 186 -17.43 8.68 10.26
C LEU A 186 -17.53 7.16 10.11
N ASN A 187 -17.61 6.45 11.23
CA ASN A 187 -17.84 5.01 11.20
C ASN A 187 -19.32 4.78 10.82
N ASP A 188 -19.57 4.49 9.53
CA ASP A 188 -20.92 4.32 8.98
C ASP A 188 -21.74 3.28 9.73
N LYS A 189 -21.12 2.20 10.15
CA LYS A 189 -21.78 1.16 10.92
C LYS A 189 -22.27 1.70 12.28
N ARG A 190 -21.41 2.39 12.99
CA ARG A 190 -21.75 3.01 14.27
C ARG A 190 -22.75 4.15 14.12
N ALA A 191 -22.64 4.95 13.06
CA ALA A 191 -23.59 5.99 12.74
C ALA A 191 -24.99 5.44 12.45
N HIS A 192 -25.05 4.26 11.82
CA HIS A 192 -26.32 3.59 11.54
C HIS A 192 -26.93 2.98 12.82
N ASP A 193 -26.13 2.30 13.63
CA ASP A 193 -26.57 1.63 14.85
C ASP A 193 -27.02 2.63 15.94
N GLU A 194 -26.34 3.77 16.05
CA GLU A 194 -26.65 4.80 17.06
C GLU A 194 -27.60 5.90 16.56
N ARG A 195 -28.05 5.83 15.30
CA ARG A 195 -28.89 6.86 14.68
C ARG A 195 -30.12 7.20 15.48
N ALA A 196 -30.90 6.20 15.89
CA ALA A 196 -32.12 6.41 16.65
C ALA A 196 -31.86 7.06 18.01
N ARG A 197 -30.77 6.69 18.68
CA ARG A 197 -30.36 7.26 19.98
C ARG A 197 -29.95 8.72 19.85
N VAL A 198 -29.14 9.04 18.84
CA VAL A 198 -28.70 10.41 18.59
C VAL A 198 -29.88 11.31 18.21
N GLN A 199 -30.80 10.81 17.37
CA GLN A 199 -32.01 11.54 17.02
C GLN A 199 -32.90 11.79 18.24
N ALA A 200 -33.12 10.79 19.08
CA ALA A 200 -33.91 10.95 20.29
C ALA A 200 -33.32 12.00 21.24
N ILE A 201 -32.02 11.93 21.48
CA ILE A 201 -31.32 12.90 22.34
C ILE A 201 -31.40 14.32 21.75
N SER A 202 -31.12 14.48 20.48
CA SER A 202 -31.11 15.81 19.84
C SER A 202 -32.51 16.46 19.74
N THR A 203 -33.58 15.65 19.72
CA THR A 203 -34.94 16.16 19.65
C THR A 203 -35.54 16.38 21.04
N ILE A 204 -35.34 15.44 21.97
CA ILE A 204 -35.94 15.51 23.32
C ILE A 204 -35.22 16.54 24.20
N SER A 205 -33.89 16.67 24.09
CA SER A 205 -33.10 17.52 24.98
C SER A 205 -33.48 19.00 24.88
N PRO A 206 -33.67 19.64 23.72
CA PRO A 206 -34.10 21.02 23.63
C PRO A 206 -35.51 21.25 24.22
N ILE A 207 -36.41 20.29 23.95
CA ILE A 207 -37.79 20.37 24.47
C ILE A 207 -37.81 20.30 26.00
N ALA A 208 -37.04 19.37 26.57
CA ALA A 208 -36.93 19.21 28.02
C ALA A 208 -36.33 20.46 28.68
N ILE A 209 -35.30 21.07 28.08
CA ILE A 209 -34.71 22.30 28.57
C ILE A 209 -35.73 23.46 28.56
N LEU A 210 -36.48 23.63 27.47
CA LEU A 210 -37.52 24.64 27.38
C LEU A 210 -38.64 24.41 28.39
N ALA A 211 -39.06 23.16 28.58
CA ALA A 211 -40.08 22.84 29.58
C ALA A 211 -39.60 23.13 31.01
N LEU A 212 -38.35 22.79 31.35
CA LEU A 212 -37.73 23.13 32.64
C LEU A 212 -37.66 24.64 32.86
N LEU A 213 -37.19 25.39 31.88
CA LEU A 213 -37.14 26.84 31.96
C LEU A 213 -38.52 27.47 32.13
N GLY A 214 -39.50 27.02 31.35
CA GLY A 214 -40.89 27.44 31.47
C GLY A 214 -41.47 27.12 32.86
N GLY A 215 -41.21 25.93 33.38
CA GLY A 215 -41.62 25.54 34.75
C GLY A 215 -40.98 26.39 35.83
N VAL A 216 -39.67 26.69 35.73
CA VAL A 216 -38.99 27.57 36.69
C VAL A 216 -39.56 28.98 36.64
N ILE A 217 -39.75 29.55 35.47
CA ILE A 217 -40.35 30.86 35.28
C ILE A 217 -41.78 30.90 35.85
N TRP A 218 -42.57 29.88 35.61
CA TRP A 218 -43.92 29.78 36.16
C TRP A 218 -43.94 29.73 37.70
N ILE A 219 -43.05 28.92 38.31
CA ILE A 219 -42.89 28.84 39.77
C ILE A 219 -42.49 30.19 40.37
N ILE A 220 -41.51 30.85 39.75
CA ILE A 220 -41.02 32.20 40.20
C ILE A 220 -42.16 33.20 40.11
N ARG A 221 -42.89 33.23 38.99
CA ARG A 221 -44.07 34.12 38.84
C ARG A 221 -45.17 33.81 39.85
N LYS A 222 -45.49 32.55 40.06
CA LYS A 222 -46.48 32.14 41.03
C LYS A 222 -46.09 32.58 42.45
N ARG A 223 -44.84 32.40 42.85
CA ARG A 223 -44.35 32.86 44.18
C ARG A 223 -44.38 34.38 44.33
N LYS A 224 -44.00 35.09 43.26
CA LYS A 224 -43.90 36.59 43.32
C LYS A 224 -45.26 37.27 43.28
N TYR A 225 -46.22 36.69 42.55
CA TYR A 225 -47.52 37.37 42.34
C TYR A 225 -48.71 36.70 43.04
N ALA A 226 -48.64 35.44 43.42
CA ALA A 226 -49.71 34.75 44.15
C ALA A 226 -49.61 34.93 45.69
N SER A 227 -48.49 35.47 46.20
CA SER A 227 -48.30 35.74 47.64
C SER A 227 -48.83 37.12 48.09
N LYS A 228 -49.64 37.81 47.30
CA LYS A 228 -50.37 39.01 47.71
C LYS A 228 -51.88 38.74 47.61
N LYS A 229 -52.41 38.00 48.58
CA LYS A 229 -53.79 38.09 49.05
C LYS A 229 -53.74 38.04 50.56
N VAL A 230 -53.73 39.23 51.11
CA VAL A 230 -54.41 39.65 52.35
C VAL A 230 -54.92 41.04 52.09
#